data_677b3143fd448099b507471ae684984a
#
_entry.id   677b3143fd448099b507471ae684984a
#
_cell.length_a   1.000
_cell.length_b   1.000
_cell.length_c   1.000
_cell.angle_alpha   90.00
_cell.angle_beta   90.00
_cell.angle_gamma   90.00
#
_symmetry.space_group_name_H-M   'P 1'
#
loop_
_entity.id
_entity.type
_entity.pdbx_description
1 polymer ?
#
loop_
_entity_poly.entity_id
_entity_poly.type
_entity_poly.pdbx_seq_one_letter_code
_entity_poly.pdbx_strand_id
1 'polypeptide(L)'
;MSTQLVTPVSQAANVENNYVQVNGNRIAYRSIGSGSPIVLANRMRGTLDTWDPLFLDTLAEHHTVITFDYPGVGYSTGVLPDDIGQVAEFVNDFATAINLDTFAMLGWSWGGFTTQTLLLDQPERVTHAILVGTNPPGPDQLPIQQVFIERAMKPVNDLDDEEVLFFEPKSEFSRMAAKASHERIYARPDVVSKIPSQMEQFMVYLNAAASFGVDRSGRRARLTQSRTPMLVISGDNDTSTAGQNWFPLIGQIPNAQFVFYPESGHGPQHQYPELSADYIIKFISRTFR
;
A
#
# COMPACT_ATOMS: atom_id res chain seq x y z
N MET A 1 -12.81 40.42 11.24
CA MET A 1 -13.41 39.59 10.17
C MET A 1 -12.77 38.22 10.25
N SER A 2 -13.50 37.23 10.72
CA SER A 2 -13.01 35.86 10.80
C SER A 2 -13.07 35.29 9.38
N THR A 3 -11.94 35.12 8.72
CA THR A 3 -11.82 34.32 7.51
C THR A 3 -12.13 32.87 7.91
N GLN A 4 -13.32 32.39 7.63
CA GLN A 4 -13.60 30.96 7.64
C GLN A 4 -12.63 30.33 6.62
N LEU A 5 -11.67 29.56 7.12
CA LEU A 5 -10.88 28.65 6.30
C LEU A 5 -11.87 27.63 5.69
N VAL A 6 -12.21 27.82 4.43
CA VAL A 6 -12.95 26.83 3.67
C VAL A 6 -11.99 25.62 3.54
N THR A 7 -12.28 24.56 4.27
CA THR A 7 -11.54 23.29 4.10
C THR A 7 -11.72 22.86 2.64
N PRO A 8 -10.64 22.64 1.89
CA PRO A 8 -10.78 22.17 0.51
C PRO A 8 -11.60 20.88 0.47
N VAL A 9 -12.47 20.76 -0.50
CA VAL A 9 -13.25 19.52 -0.70
C VAL A 9 -12.27 18.43 -1.14
N SER A 10 -12.21 17.32 -0.38
CA SER A 10 -11.35 16.19 -0.69
C SER A 10 -11.67 15.63 -2.08
N GLN A 11 -10.68 15.56 -2.97
CA GLN A 11 -10.81 14.91 -4.28
C GLN A 11 -10.97 13.40 -4.09
N ALA A 12 -10.11 12.80 -3.26
CA ALA A 12 -10.08 11.35 -3.03
C ALA A 12 -11.41 10.82 -2.46
N ALA A 13 -12.04 11.59 -1.55
CA ALA A 13 -13.32 11.18 -0.96
C ALA A 13 -14.49 11.22 -1.95
N ASN A 14 -14.41 12.04 -3.01
CA ASN A 14 -15.54 12.31 -3.92
C ASN A 14 -15.35 11.77 -5.35
N VAL A 15 -14.14 11.34 -5.74
CA VAL A 15 -13.88 10.82 -7.08
C VAL A 15 -14.70 9.57 -7.38
N GLU A 16 -15.27 9.51 -8.58
CA GLU A 16 -15.99 8.34 -9.06
C GLU A 16 -15.04 7.25 -9.54
N ASN A 17 -15.53 6.01 -9.59
CA ASN A 17 -14.79 4.88 -10.12
C ASN A 17 -14.73 4.95 -11.64
N ASN A 18 -13.53 4.82 -12.19
CA ASN A 18 -13.30 4.47 -13.58
C ASN A 18 -13.16 2.96 -13.73
N TYR A 19 -13.30 2.46 -14.95
CA TYR A 19 -13.15 1.03 -15.24
C TYR A 19 -12.35 0.82 -16.51
N VAL A 20 -11.49 -0.20 -16.50
CA VAL A 20 -10.72 -0.63 -17.65
C VAL A 20 -10.78 -2.15 -17.79
N GLN A 21 -10.65 -2.66 -19.03
CA GLN A 21 -10.58 -4.10 -19.28
C GLN A 21 -9.13 -4.57 -19.18
N VAL A 22 -8.89 -5.56 -18.32
CA VAL A 22 -7.59 -6.22 -18.16
C VAL A 22 -7.82 -7.73 -18.17
N ASN A 23 -7.26 -8.42 -19.14
CA ASN A 23 -7.35 -9.88 -19.27
C ASN A 23 -8.80 -10.42 -19.17
N GLY A 24 -9.75 -9.72 -19.79
CA GLY A 24 -11.18 -10.08 -19.80
C GLY A 24 -11.94 -9.69 -18.53
N ASN A 25 -11.31 -9.06 -17.56
CA ASN A 25 -11.93 -8.58 -16.33
C ASN A 25 -12.10 -7.05 -16.35
N ARG A 26 -13.20 -6.57 -15.78
CA ARG A 26 -13.45 -5.15 -15.57
C ARG A 26 -12.81 -4.72 -14.25
N ILE A 27 -11.77 -3.91 -14.32
CA ILE A 27 -10.99 -3.44 -13.18
C ILE A 27 -11.39 -2.01 -12.82
N ALA A 28 -11.77 -1.80 -11.57
CA ALA A 28 -12.08 -0.49 -11.03
C ALA A 28 -10.80 0.23 -10.62
N TYR A 29 -10.71 1.52 -10.92
CA TYR A 29 -9.62 2.38 -10.50
C TYR A 29 -10.10 3.82 -10.32
N ARG A 30 -9.31 4.61 -9.61
CA ARG A 30 -9.48 6.06 -9.49
C ARG A 30 -8.19 6.76 -9.86
N SER A 31 -8.31 7.98 -10.38
CA SER A 31 -7.18 8.84 -10.71
C SER A 31 -7.50 10.25 -10.27
N ILE A 32 -6.64 10.84 -9.44
CA ILE A 32 -6.77 12.22 -8.94
C ILE A 32 -5.44 12.94 -9.08
N GLY A 33 -5.49 14.27 -9.05
CA GLY A 33 -4.30 15.10 -9.18
C GLY A 33 -3.74 15.16 -10.59
N SER A 34 -2.52 15.64 -10.73
CA SER A 34 -1.80 15.76 -12.00
C SER A 34 -0.30 15.72 -11.79
N GLY A 35 0.46 15.31 -12.81
CA GLY A 35 1.92 15.16 -12.76
C GLY A 35 2.37 13.74 -13.03
N SER A 36 3.59 13.36 -12.60
CA SER A 36 4.10 12.01 -12.79
C SER A 36 3.24 10.98 -12.06
N PRO A 37 2.93 9.83 -12.69
CA PRO A 37 2.00 8.86 -12.14
C PRO A 37 2.59 8.08 -10.95
N ILE A 38 1.78 7.87 -9.92
CA ILE A 38 2.02 6.93 -8.83
C ILE A 38 0.87 5.93 -8.80
N VAL A 39 1.18 4.64 -8.96
CA VAL A 39 0.22 3.53 -8.81
C VAL A 39 0.31 2.98 -7.40
N LEU A 40 -0.83 2.90 -6.70
CA LEU A 40 -0.91 2.45 -5.31
C LEU A 40 -1.51 1.04 -5.24
N ALA A 41 -0.69 0.09 -4.78
CA ALA A 41 -1.05 -1.30 -4.51
C ALA A 41 -1.41 -1.48 -3.03
N ASN A 42 -2.66 -1.87 -2.76
CA ASN A 42 -3.19 -1.90 -1.41
C ASN A 42 -2.77 -3.18 -0.65
N ARG A 43 -2.94 -3.13 0.67
CA ARG A 43 -2.78 -4.25 1.61
C ARG A 43 -3.76 -5.40 1.35
N MET A 44 -3.54 -6.54 2.02
CA MET A 44 -4.54 -7.61 2.10
C MET A 44 -5.92 -7.04 2.46
N ARG A 45 -6.96 -7.45 1.72
CA ARG A 45 -8.35 -7.00 1.88
C ARG A 45 -8.59 -5.51 1.59
N GLY A 46 -7.55 -4.74 1.28
CA GLY A 46 -7.70 -3.32 0.94
C GLY A 46 -8.41 -3.12 -0.40
N THR A 47 -9.27 -2.10 -0.45
CA THR A 47 -10.00 -1.67 -1.65
C THR A 47 -9.67 -0.21 -1.98
N LEU A 48 -10.19 0.29 -3.09
CA LEU A 48 -10.12 1.71 -3.46
C LEU A 48 -10.53 2.64 -2.31
N ASP A 49 -11.49 2.21 -1.50
CA ASP A 49 -12.07 3.02 -0.44
C ASP A 49 -11.26 3.02 0.86
N THR A 50 -10.32 2.08 1.03
CA THR A 50 -9.58 1.89 2.28
C THR A 50 -8.24 2.64 2.37
N TRP A 51 -7.97 3.52 1.40
CA TRP A 51 -6.91 4.51 1.52
C TRP A 51 -7.43 5.76 2.23
N ASP A 52 -6.63 6.32 3.13
CA ASP A 52 -6.98 7.58 3.80
C ASP A 52 -7.05 8.71 2.75
N PRO A 53 -8.21 9.38 2.58
CA PRO A 53 -8.35 10.46 1.61
C PRO A 53 -7.35 11.61 1.80
N LEU A 54 -6.96 11.94 3.04
CA LEU A 54 -5.99 13.00 3.31
C LEU A 54 -4.60 12.64 2.74
N PHE A 55 -4.18 11.40 2.91
CA PHE A 55 -2.94 10.93 2.32
C PHE A 55 -2.95 11.01 0.79
N LEU A 56 -4.05 10.56 0.17
CA LEU A 56 -4.19 10.60 -1.28
C LEU A 56 -4.24 12.03 -1.83
N ASP A 57 -4.99 12.91 -1.19
CA ASP A 57 -5.13 14.31 -1.60
C ASP A 57 -3.80 15.06 -1.51
N THR A 58 -3.01 14.81 -0.45
CA THR A 58 -1.67 15.42 -0.31
C THR A 58 -0.73 14.94 -1.41
N LEU A 59 -0.73 13.64 -1.74
CA LEU A 59 0.05 13.14 -2.89
C LEU A 59 -0.42 13.76 -4.22
N ALA A 60 -1.73 13.96 -4.37
CA ALA A 60 -2.35 14.48 -5.59
C ALA A 60 -2.03 15.96 -5.87
N GLU A 61 -1.49 16.69 -4.90
CA GLU A 61 -0.99 18.05 -5.11
C GLU A 61 0.19 18.10 -6.11
N HIS A 62 0.94 17.00 -6.23
CA HIS A 62 2.17 16.94 -7.05
C HIS A 62 2.20 15.78 -8.07
N HIS A 63 1.30 14.82 -7.94
CA HIS A 63 1.30 13.59 -8.74
C HIS A 63 -0.08 13.22 -9.25
N THR A 64 -0.12 12.46 -10.34
CA THR A 64 -1.30 11.71 -10.71
C THR A 64 -1.34 10.44 -9.85
N VAL A 65 -2.23 10.41 -8.86
CA VAL A 65 -2.39 9.31 -7.90
C VAL A 65 -3.43 8.33 -8.43
N ILE A 66 -3.02 7.08 -8.63
CA ILE A 66 -3.85 6.03 -9.21
C ILE A 66 -4.00 4.90 -8.19
N THR A 67 -5.23 4.69 -7.74
CA THR A 67 -5.63 3.55 -6.90
C THR A 67 -6.46 2.57 -7.73
N PHE A 68 -6.38 1.28 -7.44
CA PHE A 68 -7.14 0.25 -8.15
C PHE A 68 -7.58 -0.87 -7.20
N ASP A 69 -8.62 -1.59 -7.59
CA ASP A 69 -9.02 -2.84 -6.95
C ASP A 69 -8.43 -4.03 -7.70
N TYR A 70 -7.82 -4.97 -6.98
CA TYR A 70 -7.35 -6.22 -7.56
C TYR A 70 -8.52 -7.04 -8.18
N PRO A 71 -8.26 -7.99 -9.09
CA PRO A 71 -9.30 -8.85 -9.64
C PRO A 71 -10.10 -9.56 -8.52
N GLY A 72 -11.43 -9.49 -8.61
CA GLY A 72 -12.33 -10.09 -7.61
C GLY A 72 -12.39 -9.39 -6.26
N VAL A 73 -11.81 -8.19 -6.15
CA VAL A 73 -11.81 -7.36 -4.92
C VAL A 73 -12.62 -6.09 -5.18
N GLY A 74 -13.33 -5.61 -4.17
CA GLY A 74 -14.03 -4.34 -4.20
C GLY A 74 -15.03 -4.22 -5.34
N TYR A 75 -14.74 -3.35 -6.29
CA TYR A 75 -15.59 -3.08 -7.46
C TYR A 75 -15.09 -3.80 -8.73
N SER A 76 -14.00 -4.55 -8.65
CA SER A 76 -13.41 -5.27 -9.77
C SER A 76 -14.02 -6.66 -9.93
N THR A 77 -14.18 -7.10 -11.19
CA THR A 77 -14.54 -8.48 -11.51
C THR A 77 -13.31 -9.38 -11.61
N GLY A 78 -13.50 -10.68 -11.69
CA GLY A 78 -12.43 -11.65 -11.84
C GLY A 78 -12.10 -12.41 -10.56
N VAL A 79 -10.89 -12.95 -10.51
CA VAL A 79 -10.38 -13.73 -9.38
C VAL A 79 -8.95 -13.27 -9.11
N LEU A 80 -8.65 -12.98 -7.84
CA LEU A 80 -7.29 -12.65 -7.41
C LEU A 80 -6.37 -13.87 -7.59
N PRO A 81 -5.23 -13.75 -8.27
CA PRO A 81 -4.24 -14.82 -8.32
C PRO A 81 -3.67 -15.13 -6.93
N ASP A 82 -3.36 -16.41 -6.67
CA ASP A 82 -2.76 -16.88 -5.42
C ASP A 82 -1.22 -17.02 -5.48
N ASP A 83 -0.61 -16.48 -6.53
CA ASP A 83 0.84 -16.34 -6.72
C ASP A 83 1.22 -14.87 -6.89
N ILE A 84 2.22 -14.40 -6.14
CA ILE A 84 2.61 -12.98 -6.13
C ILE A 84 3.21 -12.53 -7.46
N GLY A 85 3.81 -13.42 -8.24
CA GLY A 85 4.31 -13.11 -9.59
C GLY A 85 3.17 -12.80 -10.55
N GLN A 86 2.10 -13.60 -10.51
CA GLN A 86 0.92 -13.35 -11.32
C GLN A 86 0.18 -12.06 -10.90
N VAL A 87 0.19 -11.74 -9.60
CA VAL A 87 -0.35 -10.46 -9.12
C VAL A 87 0.46 -9.27 -9.64
N ALA A 88 1.79 -9.38 -9.65
CA ALA A 88 2.65 -8.35 -10.21
C ALA A 88 2.47 -8.19 -11.74
N GLU A 89 2.32 -9.29 -12.46
CA GLU A 89 1.99 -9.29 -13.88
C GLU A 89 0.65 -8.59 -14.15
N PHE A 90 -0.39 -8.90 -13.35
CA PHE A 90 -1.67 -8.20 -13.44
C PHE A 90 -1.50 -6.68 -13.26
N VAL A 91 -0.70 -6.21 -12.31
CA VAL A 91 -0.48 -4.75 -12.12
C VAL A 91 0.21 -4.14 -13.33
N ASN A 92 1.15 -4.84 -13.98
CA ASN A 92 1.77 -4.40 -15.22
C ASN A 92 0.75 -4.28 -16.36
N ASP A 93 -0.12 -5.29 -16.51
CA ASP A 93 -1.18 -5.30 -17.52
C ASP A 93 -2.21 -4.19 -17.27
N PHE A 94 -2.58 -3.98 -16.01
CA PHE A 94 -3.43 -2.85 -15.62
C PHE A 94 -2.80 -1.51 -15.99
N ALA A 95 -1.54 -1.28 -15.64
CA ALA A 95 -0.84 -0.05 -15.99
C ALA A 95 -0.79 0.17 -17.51
N THR A 96 -0.56 -0.90 -18.27
CA THR A 96 -0.58 -0.87 -19.74
C THR A 96 -1.97 -0.52 -20.28
N ALA A 97 -3.03 -1.10 -19.70
CA ALA A 97 -4.41 -0.86 -20.11
C ALA A 97 -4.88 0.58 -19.88
N ILE A 98 -4.28 1.29 -18.94
CA ILE A 98 -4.53 2.72 -18.69
C ILE A 98 -3.44 3.63 -19.32
N ASN A 99 -2.64 3.10 -20.26
CA ASN A 99 -1.61 3.81 -21.03
C ASN A 99 -0.48 4.40 -20.18
N LEU A 100 -0.03 3.70 -19.13
CA LEU A 100 1.16 4.06 -18.39
C LEU A 100 2.37 3.25 -18.89
N ASP A 101 3.35 3.93 -19.44
CA ASP A 101 4.63 3.32 -19.82
C ASP A 101 5.54 3.11 -18.61
N THR A 102 5.68 4.14 -17.78
CA THR A 102 6.46 4.10 -16.54
C THR A 102 5.73 4.84 -15.42
N PHE A 103 5.93 4.40 -14.18
CA PHE A 103 5.27 4.98 -13.01
C PHE A 103 6.09 4.75 -11.75
N ALA A 104 5.90 5.59 -10.73
CA ALA A 104 6.28 5.24 -9.38
C ALA A 104 5.25 4.27 -8.81
N MET A 105 5.68 3.29 -8.03
CA MET A 105 4.77 2.33 -7.43
C MET A 105 4.88 2.35 -5.91
N LEU A 106 3.76 2.55 -5.25
CA LEU A 106 3.63 2.47 -3.80
C LEU A 106 2.88 1.20 -3.44
N GLY A 107 3.48 0.38 -2.58
CA GLY A 107 2.83 -0.81 -2.04
C GLY A 107 2.74 -0.77 -0.53
N TRP A 108 1.53 -0.92 0.00
CA TRP A 108 1.30 -1.07 1.42
C TRP A 108 1.12 -2.53 1.81
N SER A 109 1.90 -3.02 2.78
CA SER A 109 1.77 -4.38 3.31
C SER A 109 1.93 -5.42 2.19
N TRP A 110 0.92 -6.23 1.94
CA TRP A 110 0.84 -7.19 0.84
C TRP A 110 1.06 -6.53 -0.53
N GLY A 111 0.56 -5.31 -0.74
CA GLY A 111 0.87 -4.52 -1.94
C GLY A 111 2.35 -4.20 -2.09
N GLY A 112 3.10 -4.16 -0.98
CA GLY A 112 4.56 -4.03 -1.00
C GLY A 112 5.26 -5.27 -1.55
N PHE A 113 4.71 -6.48 -1.35
CA PHE A 113 5.20 -7.70 -1.99
C PHE A 113 5.02 -7.64 -3.51
N THR A 114 3.84 -7.17 -3.94
CA THR A 114 3.54 -6.93 -5.36
C THR A 114 4.51 -5.91 -5.97
N THR A 115 4.74 -4.78 -5.28
CA THR A 115 5.66 -3.72 -5.74
C THR A 115 7.08 -4.24 -5.90
N GLN A 116 7.59 -4.96 -4.91
CA GLN A 116 8.93 -5.56 -4.96
C GLN A 116 9.06 -6.61 -6.07
N THR A 117 8.02 -7.40 -6.29
CA THR A 117 8.01 -8.39 -7.36
C THR A 117 8.03 -7.71 -8.73
N LEU A 118 7.17 -6.70 -8.95
CA LEU A 118 7.11 -5.98 -10.22
C LEU A 118 8.43 -5.25 -10.54
N LEU A 119 8.99 -4.53 -9.58
CA LEU A 119 10.26 -3.80 -9.80
C LEU A 119 11.43 -4.73 -10.15
N LEU A 120 11.41 -5.99 -9.68
CA LEU A 120 12.44 -6.96 -9.97
C LEU A 120 12.23 -7.69 -11.29
N ASP A 121 10.98 -7.94 -11.67
CA ASP A 121 10.63 -8.69 -12.86
C ASP A 121 10.51 -7.77 -14.09
N GLN A 122 10.16 -6.49 -13.89
CA GLN A 122 10.03 -5.47 -14.94
C GLN A 122 10.60 -4.10 -14.48
N PRO A 123 11.91 -4.02 -14.25
CA PRO A 123 12.55 -2.84 -13.65
C PRO A 123 12.40 -1.56 -14.50
N GLU A 124 12.21 -1.70 -15.81
CA GLU A 124 11.99 -0.58 -16.74
C GLU A 124 10.65 0.12 -16.54
N ARG A 125 9.68 -0.54 -15.90
CA ARG A 125 8.34 0.00 -15.64
C ARG A 125 8.29 0.87 -14.39
N VAL A 126 9.10 0.54 -13.37
CA VAL A 126 9.03 1.17 -12.03
C VAL A 126 10.13 2.20 -11.87
N THR A 127 9.78 3.48 -11.90
CA THR A 127 10.75 4.58 -11.73
C THR A 127 11.22 4.73 -10.29
N HIS A 128 10.33 4.53 -9.32
CA HIS A 128 10.58 4.59 -7.89
C HIS A 128 9.68 3.57 -7.19
N ALA A 129 10.21 2.87 -6.19
CA ALA A 129 9.43 1.96 -5.36
C ALA A 129 9.27 2.54 -3.95
N ILE A 130 8.03 2.67 -3.50
CA ILE A 130 7.68 3.10 -2.14
C ILE A 130 7.05 1.91 -1.43
N LEU A 131 7.69 1.48 -0.33
CA LEU A 131 7.37 0.27 0.39
C LEU A 131 6.92 0.64 1.81
N VAL A 132 5.63 0.54 2.09
CA VAL A 132 5.03 0.98 3.34
C VAL A 132 4.54 -0.22 4.14
N GLY A 133 4.96 -0.35 5.40
CA GLY A 133 4.53 -1.43 6.28
C GLY A 133 4.63 -2.79 5.61
N THR A 134 5.77 -3.15 5.06
CA THR A 134 5.97 -4.39 4.31
C THR A 134 7.34 -5.02 4.59
N ASN A 135 7.44 -6.33 4.45
CA ASN A 135 8.69 -7.07 4.62
C ASN A 135 9.52 -7.12 3.34
N PRO A 136 10.85 -7.27 3.44
CA PRO A 136 11.66 -7.70 2.30
C PRO A 136 11.34 -9.15 1.90
N PRO A 137 11.73 -9.62 0.71
CA PRO A 137 11.56 -11.02 0.30
C PRO A 137 12.37 -11.97 1.20
N GLY A 138 11.94 -13.22 1.25
CA GLY A 138 12.59 -14.27 2.03
C GLY A 138 12.02 -14.39 3.46
N PRO A 139 12.57 -15.29 4.26
CA PRO A 139 12.04 -15.57 5.59
C PRO A 139 12.18 -14.36 6.50
N ASP A 140 11.12 -14.03 7.20
CA ASP A 140 11.09 -12.96 8.20
C ASP A 140 11.89 -13.38 9.43
N GLN A 141 12.65 -12.44 9.99
CA GLN A 141 13.36 -12.66 11.25
C GLN A 141 12.43 -12.50 12.46
N LEU A 142 11.47 -11.56 12.35
CA LEU A 142 10.42 -11.35 13.33
C LEU A 142 9.07 -11.73 12.70
N PRO A 143 8.38 -12.74 13.25
CA PRO A 143 7.11 -13.21 12.72
C PRO A 143 5.97 -12.24 13.01
N ILE A 144 4.87 -12.38 12.27
CA ILE A 144 3.60 -11.71 12.54
C ILE A 144 3.16 -12.06 13.96
N GLN A 145 2.77 -11.05 14.75
CA GLN A 145 2.31 -11.25 16.12
C GLN A 145 0.89 -11.85 16.13
N GLN A 146 0.63 -12.68 17.14
CA GLN A 146 -0.66 -13.36 17.30
C GLN A 146 -1.83 -12.39 17.39
N VAL A 147 -1.66 -11.26 18.07
CA VAL A 147 -2.69 -10.22 18.20
C VAL A 147 -3.12 -9.64 16.84
N PHE A 148 -2.16 -9.48 15.91
CA PHE A 148 -2.48 -9.04 14.54
C PHE A 148 -3.31 -10.10 13.80
N ILE A 149 -2.88 -11.37 13.86
CA ILE A 149 -3.56 -12.47 13.18
C ILE A 149 -5.03 -12.58 13.65
N GLU A 150 -5.26 -12.54 14.95
CA GLU A 150 -6.60 -12.61 15.55
C GLU A 150 -7.54 -11.51 15.04
N ARG A 151 -7.04 -10.29 14.88
CA ARG A 151 -7.82 -9.16 14.37
C ARG A 151 -7.96 -9.24 12.83
N ALA A 152 -6.89 -9.54 12.10
CA ALA A 152 -6.90 -9.59 10.64
C ALA A 152 -7.83 -10.66 10.07
N MET A 153 -8.06 -11.76 10.83
CA MET A 153 -8.92 -12.87 10.38
C MET A 153 -10.40 -12.68 10.72
N LYS A 154 -10.79 -11.60 11.37
CA LYS A 154 -12.21 -11.26 11.56
C LYS A 154 -12.86 -10.91 10.22
N PRO A 155 -14.11 -11.34 9.96
CA PRO A 155 -14.84 -10.98 8.74
C PRO A 155 -14.99 -9.47 8.56
N VAL A 156 -15.26 -8.74 9.64
CA VAL A 156 -15.40 -7.28 9.69
C VAL A 156 -14.53 -6.76 10.83
N ASN A 157 -13.81 -5.69 10.57
CA ASN A 157 -13.01 -4.98 11.56
C ASN A 157 -13.72 -3.68 11.97
N ASP A 158 -13.73 -3.37 13.24
CA ASP A 158 -14.15 -2.10 13.82
C ASP A 158 -12.95 -1.18 14.11
N LEU A 159 -13.18 -0.02 14.71
CA LEU A 159 -12.10 0.92 15.04
C LEU A 159 -11.10 0.32 16.03
N ASP A 160 -11.55 -0.46 17.04
CA ASP A 160 -10.63 -1.12 17.99
C ASP A 160 -9.74 -2.14 17.29
N ASP A 161 -10.26 -2.84 16.27
CA ASP A 161 -9.48 -3.74 15.44
C ASP A 161 -8.48 -2.98 14.57
N GLU A 162 -8.89 -1.86 13.98
CA GLU A 162 -8.02 -1.02 13.15
C GLU A 162 -6.88 -0.38 13.96
N GLU A 163 -7.14 0.04 15.21
CA GLU A 163 -6.09 0.52 16.11
C GLU A 163 -4.99 -0.53 16.33
N VAL A 164 -5.39 -1.80 16.51
CA VAL A 164 -4.43 -2.90 16.69
C VAL A 164 -3.74 -3.30 15.37
N LEU A 165 -4.49 -3.28 14.26
CA LEU A 165 -3.99 -3.69 12.97
C LEU A 165 -3.05 -2.68 12.33
N PHE A 166 -3.35 -1.38 12.44
CA PHE A 166 -2.67 -0.38 11.60
C PHE A 166 -1.94 0.69 12.40
N PHE A 167 -2.25 0.84 13.70
CA PHE A 167 -1.75 1.90 14.55
C PHE A 167 -1.03 1.32 15.78
N GLU A 168 -0.63 2.19 16.74
CA GLU A 168 -0.08 1.77 18.04
C GLU A 168 -1.11 2.03 19.15
N PRO A 169 -1.84 1.00 19.60
CA PRO A 169 -2.94 1.19 20.54
C PRO A 169 -2.51 1.68 21.92
N LYS A 170 -1.22 1.62 22.27
CA LYS A 170 -0.69 2.15 23.54
C LYS A 170 -0.42 3.66 23.48
N SER A 171 -0.25 4.23 22.29
CA SER A 171 -0.04 5.66 22.11
C SER A 171 -1.38 6.39 21.98
N GLU A 172 -1.60 7.40 22.80
CA GLU A 172 -2.80 8.25 22.70
C GLU A 172 -2.84 8.98 21.35
N PHE A 173 -1.69 9.51 20.92
CA PHE A 173 -1.59 10.15 19.61
C PHE A 173 -1.96 9.21 18.47
N SER A 174 -1.47 7.98 18.49
CA SER A 174 -1.78 7.00 17.45
C SER A 174 -3.26 6.61 17.43
N ARG A 175 -3.91 6.44 18.58
CA ARG A 175 -5.37 6.21 18.64
C ARG A 175 -6.19 7.40 18.11
N MET A 176 -5.76 8.63 18.41
CA MET A 176 -6.42 9.82 17.83
C MET A 176 -6.28 9.85 16.30
N ALA A 177 -5.10 9.50 15.78
CA ALA A 177 -4.88 9.39 14.34
C ALA A 177 -5.72 8.26 13.72
N ALA A 178 -5.84 7.11 14.40
CA ALA A 178 -6.70 6.00 13.99
C ALA A 178 -8.16 6.44 13.82
N LYS A 179 -8.70 7.10 14.84
CA LYS A 179 -10.06 7.62 14.79
C LYS A 179 -10.25 8.62 13.65
N ALA A 180 -9.35 9.56 13.48
CA ALA A 180 -9.43 10.56 12.40
C ALA A 180 -9.34 9.93 11.01
N SER A 181 -8.44 8.95 10.82
CA SER A 181 -8.32 8.19 9.57
C SER A 181 -9.58 7.37 9.29
N HIS A 182 -10.09 6.67 10.31
CA HIS A 182 -11.34 5.91 10.21
C HIS A 182 -12.50 6.81 9.77
N GLU A 183 -12.70 7.96 10.42
CA GLU A 183 -13.76 8.91 10.06
C GLU A 183 -13.65 9.38 8.60
N ARG A 184 -12.44 9.64 8.09
CA ARG A 184 -12.22 10.03 6.69
C ARG A 184 -12.50 8.91 5.70
N ILE A 185 -12.04 7.69 5.99
CA ILE A 185 -12.20 6.51 5.13
C ILE A 185 -13.69 6.14 5.04
N TYR A 186 -14.36 6.03 6.17
CA TYR A 186 -15.75 5.57 6.24
C TYR A 186 -16.79 6.68 6.04
N ALA A 187 -16.36 7.91 5.72
CA ALA A 187 -17.26 8.96 5.23
C ALA A 187 -17.91 8.60 3.88
N ARG A 188 -17.23 7.77 3.07
CA ARG A 188 -17.80 7.24 1.82
C ARG A 188 -18.79 6.11 2.15
N PRO A 189 -19.97 6.06 1.50
CA PRO A 189 -20.94 4.99 1.74
C PRO A 189 -20.42 3.64 1.25
N ASP A 190 -20.93 2.58 1.84
CA ASP A 190 -20.75 1.18 1.41
C ASP A 190 -19.30 0.61 1.50
N VAL A 191 -18.35 1.32 2.10
CA VAL A 191 -16.94 0.88 2.22
C VAL A 191 -16.85 -0.54 2.78
N VAL A 192 -17.51 -0.79 3.92
CA VAL A 192 -17.45 -2.10 4.60
C VAL A 192 -17.93 -3.24 3.69
N SER A 193 -18.97 -3.00 2.88
CA SER A 193 -19.56 -4.01 2.00
C SER A 193 -18.63 -4.44 0.86
N LYS A 194 -17.59 -3.67 0.57
CA LYS A 194 -16.62 -3.92 -0.50
C LYS A 194 -15.35 -4.62 0.00
N ILE A 195 -15.11 -4.59 1.30
CA ILE A 195 -13.94 -5.25 1.89
C ILE A 195 -14.14 -6.78 1.86
N PRO A 196 -13.18 -7.56 1.32
CA PRO A 196 -13.23 -9.02 1.39
C PRO A 196 -13.43 -9.52 2.83
N SER A 197 -14.41 -10.38 3.05
CA SER A 197 -14.80 -10.85 4.39
C SER A 197 -14.89 -12.38 4.52
N GLN A 198 -14.66 -13.11 3.43
CA GLN A 198 -14.76 -14.57 3.41
C GLN A 198 -13.38 -15.22 3.57
N MET A 199 -13.33 -16.33 4.30
CA MET A 199 -12.08 -17.06 4.57
C MET A 199 -11.40 -17.53 3.28
N GLU A 200 -12.15 -17.92 2.28
CA GLU A 200 -11.63 -18.35 0.98
C GLU A 200 -10.85 -17.21 0.30
N GLN A 201 -11.34 -15.98 0.40
CA GLN A 201 -10.64 -14.79 -0.11
C GLN A 201 -9.34 -14.52 0.68
N PHE A 202 -9.37 -14.71 2.01
CA PHE A 202 -8.18 -14.54 2.85
C PHE A 202 -7.08 -15.54 2.47
N MET A 203 -7.45 -16.78 2.22
CA MET A 203 -6.50 -17.83 1.83
C MET A 203 -5.76 -17.54 0.53
N VAL A 204 -6.39 -16.87 -0.44
CA VAL A 204 -5.72 -16.45 -1.69
C VAL A 204 -4.58 -15.47 -1.37
N TYR A 205 -4.84 -14.46 -0.54
CA TYR A 205 -3.80 -13.52 -0.12
C TYR A 205 -2.66 -14.21 0.64
N LEU A 206 -2.99 -15.15 1.54
CA LEU A 206 -2.00 -15.86 2.35
C LEU A 206 -1.12 -16.78 1.48
N ASN A 207 -1.69 -17.45 0.47
CA ASN A 207 -0.94 -18.27 -0.47
C ASN A 207 0.05 -17.42 -1.29
N ALA A 208 -0.40 -16.28 -1.83
CA ALA A 208 0.47 -15.37 -2.57
C ALA A 208 1.59 -14.81 -1.67
N ALA A 209 1.28 -14.43 -0.42
CA ALA A 209 2.27 -13.99 0.55
C ALA A 209 3.29 -15.08 0.90
N ALA A 210 2.83 -16.33 1.04
CA ALA A 210 3.72 -17.47 1.29
C ALA A 210 4.73 -17.67 0.15
N SER A 211 4.32 -17.49 -1.11
CA SER A 211 5.20 -17.58 -2.27
C SER A 211 6.32 -16.52 -2.24
N PHE A 212 6.01 -15.33 -1.73
CA PHE A 212 6.99 -14.24 -1.54
C PHE A 212 7.95 -14.54 -0.38
N GLY A 213 7.44 -15.01 0.75
CA GLY A 213 8.23 -15.33 1.94
C GLY A 213 9.18 -16.51 1.74
N VAL A 214 8.80 -17.52 0.96
CA VAL A 214 9.68 -18.66 0.63
C VAL A 214 10.83 -18.25 -0.30
N ASP A 215 10.63 -17.23 -1.13
CA ASP A 215 11.63 -16.62 -2.03
C ASP A 215 12.39 -17.62 -2.94
N ARG A 216 11.68 -18.56 -3.54
CA ARG A 216 12.30 -19.53 -4.47
C ARG A 216 12.96 -18.90 -5.68
N SER A 217 12.53 -17.70 -6.07
CA SER A 217 13.07 -16.94 -7.21
C SER A 217 14.28 -16.06 -6.86
N GLY A 218 14.75 -16.07 -5.60
CA GLY A 218 15.89 -15.30 -5.14
C GLY A 218 15.67 -13.78 -5.19
N ARG A 219 14.45 -13.31 -4.95
CA ARG A 219 14.10 -11.88 -4.97
C ARG A 219 14.92 -11.08 -3.98
N ARG A 220 15.21 -11.64 -2.79
CA ARG A 220 16.06 -10.96 -1.80
C ARG A 220 17.45 -10.62 -2.34
N ALA A 221 18.11 -11.59 -2.99
CA ALA A 221 19.41 -11.35 -3.61
C ALA A 221 19.33 -10.38 -4.80
N ARG A 222 18.27 -10.47 -5.62
CA ARG A 222 18.02 -9.53 -6.72
C ARG A 222 17.76 -8.11 -6.21
N LEU A 223 17.08 -7.97 -5.07
CA LEU A 223 16.77 -6.67 -4.45
C LEU A 223 18.06 -5.91 -4.09
N THR A 224 19.10 -6.60 -3.58
CA THR A 224 20.40 -5.98 -3.27
C THR A 224 21.16 -5.52 -4.51
N GLN A 225 20.76 -5.96 -5.69
CA GLN A 225 21.36 -5.57 -6.98
C GLN A 225 20.49 -4.55 -7.74
N SER A 226 19.27 -4.28 -7.25
CA SER A 226 18.36 -3.34 -7.89
C SER A 226 18.90 -1.92 -7.85
N ARG A 227 18.78 -1.21 -8.97
CA ARG A 227 19.14 0.21 -9.07
C ARG A 227 17.93 1.13 -9.00
N THR A 228 16.70 0.58 -9.00
CA THR A 228 15.49 1.36 -8.82
C THR A 228 15.52 2.04 -7.44
N PRO A 229 15.36 3.37 -7.36
CA PRO A 229 15.26 4.05 -6.09
C PRO A 229 14.14 3.49 -5.22
N MET A 230 14.44 3.20 -3.95
CA MET A 230 13.49 2.65 -2.99
C MET A 230 13.37 3.54 -1.76
N LEU A 231 12.13 3.72 -1.30
CA LEU A 231 11.80 4.34 -0.02
C LEU A 231 11.00 3.33 0.81
N VAL A 232 11.56 2.92 1.94
CA VAL A 232 10.89 2.05 2.91
C VAL A 232 10.38 2.89 4.06
N ILE A 233 9.08 2.81 4.36
CA ILE A 233 8.42 3.51 5.47
C ILE A 233 7.79 2.47 6.38
N SER A 234 8.20 2.43 7.65
CA SER A 234 7.70 1.48 8.64
C SER A 234 7.36 2.17 9.95
N GLY A 235 6.38 1.65 10.67
CA GLY A 235 6.21 1.94 12.10
C GLY A 235 7.20 1.14 12.94
N ASP A 236 7.63 1.70 14.07
CA ASP A 236 8.55 1.02 14.99
C ASP A 236 7.87 -0.10 15.79
N ASN A 237 6.54 -0.14 15.76
CA ASN A 237 5.71 -1.10 16.48
C ASN A 237 4.74 -1.85 15.56
N ASP A 238 5.15 -2.08 14.31
CA ASP A 238 4.38 -2.87 13.34
C ASP A 238 4.30 -4.34 13.79
N THR A 239 3.10 -4.79 14.13
CA THR A 239 2.82 -6.14 14.62
C THR A 239 2.62 -7.17 13.51
N SER A 240 2.59 -6.72 12.24
CA SER A 240 2.48 -7.57 11.04
C SER A 240 3.82 -7.76 10.35
N THR A 241 4.38 -6.67 9.85
CA THR A 241 5.62 -6.65 9.06
C THR A 241 6.67 -5.81 9.77
N ALA A 242 7.24 -6.40 10.81
CA ALA A 242 8.19 -5.68 11.68
C ALA A 242 9.30 -4.97 10.87
N GLY A 243 9.40 -3.65 11.04
CA GLY A 243 10.38 -2.83 10.30
C GLY A 243 11.82 -3.31 10.47
N GLN A 244 12.12 -3.97 11.61
CA GLN A 244 13.41 -4.58 11.92
C GLN A 244 13.81 -5.66 10.89
N ASN A 245 12.89 -6.26 10.16
CA ASN A 245 13.19 -7.22 9.11
C ASN A 245 13.99 -6.61 7.93
N TRP A 246 13.99 -5.29 7.81
CA TRP A 246 14.81 -4.54 6.86
C TRP A 246 16.25 -4.30 7.35
N PHE A 247 16.54 -4.38 8.66
CA PHE A 247 17.85 -4.03 9.21
C PHE A 247 19.02 -4.78 8.58
N PRO A 248 18.92 -6.10 8.28
CA PRO A 248 19.99 -6.81 7.59
C PRO A 248 20.29 -6.30 6.18
N LEU A 249 19.36 -5.56 5.56
CA LEU A 249 19.50 -5.04 4.20
C LEU A 249 19.95 -3.57 4.15
N ILE A 250 20.01 -2.89 5.30
CA ILE A 250 20.52 -1.52 5.39
C ILE A 250 21.98 -1.48 4.91
N GLY A 251 22.25 -0.63 3.93
CA GLY A 251 23.57 -0.53 3.29
C GLY A 251 23.86 -1.59 2.23
N GLN A 252 22.96 -2.58 2.04
CA GLN A 252 23.10 -3.60 0.98
C GLN A 252 22.30 -3.24 -0.28
N ILE A 253 21.23 -2.45 -0.16
CA ILE A 253 20.44 -1.99 -1.31
C ILE A 253 20.94 -0.61 -1.71
N PRO A 254 21.50 -0.43 -2.91
CA PRO A 254 22.29 0.76 -3.27
C PRO A 254 21.51 2.09 -3.16
N ASN A 255 20.24 2.09 -3.52
CA ASN A 255 19.41 3.30 -3.62
C ASN A 255 18.22 3.26 -2.66
N ALA A 256 18.32 2.57 -1.52
CA ALA A 256 17.25 2.49 -0.54
C ALA A 256 17.39 3.55 0.56
N GLN A 257 16.31 4.22 0.88
CA GLN A 257 16.13 5.07 2.05
C GLN A 257 15.13 4.42 3.00
N PHE A 258 15.35 4.59 4.31
CA PHE A 258 14.52 4.00 5.35
C PHE A 258 14.01 5.08 6.29
N VAL A 259 12.71 5.09 6.55
CA VAL A 259 12.03 5.96 7.49
C VAL A 259 11.29 5.09 8.49
N PHE A 260 11.55 5.29 9.76
CA PHE A 260 10.84 4.62 10.85
C PHE A 260 10.11 5.67 11.68
N TYR A 261 8.80 5.54 11.77
CA TYR A 261 8.00 6.42 12.63
C TYR A 261 7.90 5.85 14.05
N PRO A 262 8.07 6.70 15.07
CA PRO A 262 7.89 6.29 16.46
C PRO A 262 6.41 6.12 16.78
N GLU A 263 6.13 5.23 17.75
CA GLU A 263 4.77 4.97 18.26
C GLU A 263 3.77 4.70 17.12
N SER A 264 4.18 3.91 16.13
CA SER A 264 3.43 3.69 14.89
C SER A 264 3.38 2.22 14.54
N GLY A 265 2.21 1.78 14.08
CA GLY A 265 1.93 0.41 13.67
C GLY A 265 2.12 0.18 12.17
N HIS A 266 1.29 -0.71 11.63
CA HIS A 266 1.37 -1.22 10.26
C HIS A 266 0.89 -0.24 9.17
N GLY A 267 0.22 0.85 9.55
CA GLY A 267 -0.29 1.89 8.65
C GLY A 267 0.33 3.28 8.90
N PRO A 268 1.67 3.43 8.86
CA PRO A 268 2.31 4.71 9.18
C PRO A 268 1.85 5.87 8.30
N GLN A 269 1.49 5.61 7.03
CA GLN A 269 0.93 6.61 6.11
C GLN A 269 -0.51 7.04 6.47
N HIS A 270 -1.22 6.29 7.28
CA HIS A 270 -2.53 6.66 7.82
C HIS A 270 -2.41 7.39 9.16
N GLN A 271 -1.36 7.10 9.92
CA GLN A 271 -1.06 7.81 11.16
C GLN A 271 -0.46 9.20 10.91
N TYR A 272 0.39 9.31 9.89
CA TYR A 272 1.08 10.53 9.49
C TYR A 272 0.84 10.83 8.00
N PRO A 273 -0.43 11.12 7.59
CA PRO A 273 -0.78 11.17 6.17
C PRO A 273 -0.01 12.25 5.39
N GLU A 274 0.00 13.47 5.88
CA GLU A 274 0.68 14.58 5.21
C GLU A 274 2.21 14.40 5.23
N LEU A 275 2.78 14.04 6.38
CA LEU A 275 4.22 13.83 6.52
C LEU A 275 4.73 12.69 5.63
N SER A 276 3.98 11.58 5.55
CA SER A 276 4.33 10.45 4.68
C SER A 276 4.25 10.84 3.20
N ALA A 277 3.21 11.57 2.81
CA ALA A 277 3.08 12.09 1.45
C ALA A 277 4.24 13.05 1.10
N ASP A 278 4.62 13.96 1.99
CA ASP A 278 5.75 14.87 1.82
C ASP A 278 7.07 14.14 1.59
N TYR A 279 7.34 13.07 2.37
CA TYR A 279 8.54 12.25 2.15
C TYR A 279 8.53 11.59 0.78
N ILE A 280 7.38 11.05 0.36
CA ILE A 280 7.22 10.39 -0.94
C ILE A 280 7.40 11.41 -2.08
N ILE A 281 6.77 12.56 -2.02
CA ILE A 281 6.87 13.63 -3.02
C ILE A 281 8.34 14.06 -3.18
N LYS A 282 9.01 14.34 -2.05
CA LYS A 282 10.43 14.74 -2.06
C LYS A 282 11.34 13.62 -2.56
N PHE A 283 11.03 12.38 -2.26
CA PHE A 283 11.78 11.23 -2.72
C PHE A 283 11.68 11.06 -4.24
N ILE A 284 10.47 11.09 -4.81
CA ILE A 284 10.24 10.94 -6.25
C ILE A 284 10.85 12.12 -7.04
N SER A 285 10.82 13.33 -6.48
CA SER A 285 11.38 14.51 -7.14
C SER A 285 12.91 14.51 -7.26
N ARG A 286 13.62 13.61 -6.57
CA ARG A 286 15.09 13.55 -6.58
C ARG A 286 15.59 12.63 -7.68
N THR A 287 16.61 13.09 -8.41
CA THR A 287 17.37 12.24 -9.31
C THR A 287 18.48 11.55 -8.51
N PHE A 288 18.39 10.23 -8.38
CA PHE A 288 19.47 9.42 -7.84
C PHE A 288 20.51 9.17 -8.95
N ARG A 289 21.75 9.54 -8.69
CA ARG A 289 22.88 9.37 -9.62
C ARG A 289 23.63 8.08 -9.35
#